data_bfa51664c2f6fd3b9a87f63ae7b9beea
#
_entry.id   bfa51664c2f6fd3b9a87f63ae7b9beea
#
_cell.length_a   1.000
_cell.length_b   1.000
_cell.length_c   1.000
_cell.angle_alpha   90.00
_cell.angle_beta   90.00
_cell.angle_gamma   90.00
#
_symmetry.space_group_name_H-M   'P 1'
#
loop_
_entity.id
_entity.type
_entity.pdbx_description
1 polymer ?
#
loop_
_entity_poly.entity_id
_entity_poly.type
_entity_poly.pdbx_seq_one_letter_code
_entity_poly.pdbx_strand_id
1 'polypeptide(L)'
;DKPITLYNLEVIISVGYRVNSKRGTQFRQWATARLKEFLVKGYAINQKRLDELSQMVSIIAQNTQSDDLKLNEAKGLLSVLSTYTQSYILLNQFDSHSLKTENLNKNVSYEIKYEEAKPEIGALKQKLIGLKEATSLFGNEKDDSFRGILGNVLQTFDGQYLYPSIEEQAANLLYFVIKNHPFSDGNKRIGAFLFIWFLEKNKHRLDTN
;
A
#
# COMPACT_ATOMS: atom_id res chain seq x y z
N ASP A 1 16.48 23.38 11.19
CA ASP A 1 15.15 22.77 11.24
C ASP A 1 15.10 21.84 12.43
N LYS A 2 14.10 22.07 13.32
CA LYS A 2 13.87 21.16 14.45
C LYS A 2 13.24 19.85 13.94
N PRO A 3 13.71 18.69 14.39
CA PRO A 3 13.10 17.42 13.99
C PRO A 3 11.63 17.39 14.42
N ILE A 4 10.73 17.06 13.46
CA ILE A 4 9.31 16.88 13.74
C ILE A 4 9.13 15.47 14.30
N THR A 5 8.64 15.38 15.53
CA THR A 5 8.30 14.11 16.16
C THR A 5 6.99 13.56 15.56
N LEU A 6 7.05 12.37 14.99
CA LEU A 6 5.87 11.67 14.48
C LEU A 6 5.31 10.74 15.57
N TYR A 7 3.99 10.71 15.68
CA TYR A 7 3.27 9.85 16.61
C TYR A 7 2.35 8.89 15.84
N ASN A 8 2.17 7.69 16.35
CA ASN A 8 1.22 6.74 15.78
C ASN A 8 -0.24 7.17 16.07
N LEU A 9 -1.19 6.57 15.34
CA LEU A 9 -2.61 6.90 15.46
C LEU A 9 -3.15 6.66 16.87
N GLU A 10 -2.72 5.61 17.55
CA GLU A 10 -3.17 5.26 18.89
C GLU A 10 -2.79 6.33 19.92
N VAL A 11 -1.57 6.85 19.84
CA VAL A 11 -1.13 7.97 20.68
C VAL A 11 -1.95 9.22 20.38
N ILE A 12 -2.22 9.53 19.10
CA ILE A 12 -3.03 10.69 18.72
C ILE A 12 -4.45 10.57 19.29
N ILE A 13 -5.07 9.41 19.17
CA ILE A 13 -6.41 9.14 19.73
C ILE A 13 -6.38 9.30 21.25
N SER A 14 -5.43 8.65 21.93
CA SER A 14 -5.31 8.69 23.40
C SER A 14 -5.11 10.09 23.94
N VAL A 15 -4.24 10.89 23.31
CA VAL A 15 -4.01 12.29 23.65
C VAL A 15 -5.26 13.13 23.36
N GLY A 16 -5.88 12.94 22.20
CA GLY A 16 -7.08 13.68 21.79
C GLY A 16 -8.24 13.51 22.78
N TYR A 17 -8.38 12.34 23.40
CA TYR A 17 -9.38 12.11 24.44
C TYR A 17 -9.03 12.70 25.81
N ARG A 18 -7.76 12.89 26.13
CA ARG A 18 -7.29 13.37 27.45
C ARG A 18 -7.03 14.89 27.49
N VAL A 19 -6.70 15.51 26.37
CA VAL A 19 -6.35 16.91 26.34
C VAL A 19 -7.60 17.81 26.58
N ASN A 20 -7.53 18.60 27.65
CA ASN A 20 -8.58 19.57 27.95
C ASN A 20 -8.31 20.90 27.21
N SER A 21 -8.57 20.91 25.91
CA SER A 21 -8.41 22.09 25.05
C SER A 21 -9.58 22.19 24.06
N LYS A 22 -9.77 23.37 23.48
CA LYS A 22 -10.80 23.59 22.44
C LYS A 22 -10.63 22.61 21.26
N ARG A 23 -9.39 22.38 20.82
CA ARG A 23 -9.08 21.40 19.74
C ARG A 23 -9.33 19.96 20.19
N GLY A 24 -9.00 19.61 21.43
CA GLY A 24 -9.31 18.28 21.99
C GLY A 24 -10.82 18.03 22.05
N THR A 25 -11.61 19.06 22.39
CA THR A 25 -13.08 18.97 22.36
C THR A 25 -13.61 18.76 20.94
N GLN A 26 -13.11 19.51 19.96
CA GLN A 26 -13.47 19.35 18.55
C GLN A 26 -13.12 17.95 18.04
N PHE A 27 -11.93 17.43 18.40
CA PHE A 27 -11.53 16.08 18.05
C PHE A 27 -12.48 15.03 18.64
N ARG A 28 -12.84 15.13 19.92
CA ARG A 28 -13.77 14.19 20.55
C ARG A 28 -15.16 14.22 19.91
N GLN A 29 -15.67 15.40 19.59
CA GLN A 29 -16.95 15.55 18.89
C GLN A 29 -16.91 14.89 17.51
N TRP A 30 -15.86 15.14 16.74
CA TRP A 30 -15.66 14.51 15.44
C TRP A 30 -15.53 12.98 15.56
N ALA A 31 -14.69 12.47 16.47
CA ALA A 31 -14.50 11.04 16.69
C ALA A 31 -15.78 10.34 17.12
N THR A 32 -16.53 10.95 18.06
CA THR A 32 -17.83 10.43 18.51
C THR A 32 -18.85 10.40 17.38
N ALA A 33 -18.88 11.44 16.52
CA ALA A 33 -19.78 11.47 15.36
C ALA A 33 -19.43 10.33 14.37
N ARG A 34 -18.15 10.10 14.09
CA ARG A 34 -17.69 9.00 13.21
C ARG A 34 -18.01 7.63 13.80
N LEU A 35 -17.76 7.44 15.10
CA LEU A 35 -18.09 6.19 15.78
C LEU A 35 -19.60 5.92 15.78
N LYS A 36 -20.41 6.95 16.07
CA LYS A 36 -21.87 6.85 16.01
C LYS A 36 -22.37 6.51 14.62
N GLU A 37 -21.82 7.15 13.58
CA GLU A 37 -22.15 6.86 12.19
C GLU A 37 -21.83 5.40 11.83
N PHE A 38 -20.66 4.91 12.24
CA PHE A 38 -20.26 3.52 12.04
C PHE A 38 -21.17 2.54 12.76
N LEU A 39 -21.50 2.79 14.04
CA LEU A 39 -22.35 1.92 14.84
C LEU A 39 -23.81 1.86 14.33
N VAL A 40 -24.34 2.98 13.82
CA VAL A 40 -25.73 3.06 13.34
C VAL A 40 -25.87 2.58 11.91
N LYS A 41 -24.92 2.95 11.03
CA LYS A 41 -25.01 2.64 9.59
C LYS A 41 -24.19 1.40 9.19
N GLY A 42 -23.30 0.91 10.05
CA GLY A 42 -22.34 -0.15 9.74
C GLY A 42 -21.15 0.30 8.92
N TYR A 43 -21.04 1.59 8.57
CA TYR A 43 -19.92 2.18 7.82
C TYR A 43 -19.71 3.66 8.17
N ALA A 44 -18.50 4.16 7.95
CA ALA A 44 -18.18 5.58 8.00
C ALA A 44 -17.67 6.03 6.62
N ILE A 45 -18.26 7.08 6.07
CA ILE A 45 -17.93 7.58 4.73
C ILE A 45 -16.68 8.46 4.80
N ASN A 46 -15.70 8.19 3.95
CA ASN A 46 -14.63 9.13 3.67
C ASN A 46 -15.12 10.14 2.62
N GLN A 47 -15.55 11.32 3.08
CA GLN A 47 -16.13 12.35 2.23
C GLN A 47 -15.20 12.76 1.09
N LYS A 48 -13.90 12.89 1.35
CA LYS A 48 -12.93 13.26 0.32
C LYS A 48 -12.91 12.26 -0.85
N ARG A 49 -12.95 10.96 -0.54
CA ARG A 49 -13.01 9.91 -1.57
C ARG A 49 -14.33 9.90 -2.33
N LEU A 50 -15.43 10.22 -1.65
CA LEU A 50 -16.73 10.36 -2.30
C LEU A 50 -16.74 11.53 -3.29
N ASP A 51 -16.12 12.65 -2.90
CA ASP A 51 -15.99 13.84 -3.74
C ASP A 51 -15.10 13.55 -4.98
N GLU A 52 -13.97 12.84 -4.79
CA GLU A 52 -13.10 12.40 -5.89
C GLU A 52 -13.84 11.47 -6.87
N LEU A 53 -14.64 10.53 -6.36
CA LEU A 53 -15.47 9.65 -7.19
C LEU A 53 -16.53 10.45 -7.93
N SER A 54 -17.20 11.39 -7.28
CA SER A 54 -18.20 12.27 -7.89
C SER A 54 -17.61 13.14 -9.01
N GLN A 55 -16.38 13.64 -8.82
CA GLN A 55 -15.66 14.37 -9.87
C GLN A 55 -15.36 13.49 -11.08
N MET A 56 -14.91 12.26 -10.87
CA MET A 56 -14.66 11.32 -11.97
C MET A 56 -15.95 10.96 -12.73
N VAL A 57 -17.04 10.70 -12.01
CA VAL A 57 -18.35 10.46 -12.64
C VAL A 57 -18.81 11.68 -13.44
N SER A 58 -18.57 12.90 -12.94
CA SER A 58 -18.90 14.13 -13.66
C SER A 58 -18.06 14.29 -14.94
N ILE A 59 -16.77 14.00 -14.90
CA ILE A 59 -15.88 14.04 -16.08
C ILE A 59 -16.36 13.03 -17.15
N ILE A 60 -16.74 11.82 -16.74
CA ILE A 60 -17.27 10.80 -17.63
C ILE A 60 -18.60 11.26 -18.24
N ALA A 61 -19.51 11.79 -17.42
CA ALA A 61 -20.79 12.29 -17.88
C ALA A 61 -20.67 13.46 -18.89
N GLN A 62 -19.72 14.36 -18.68
CA GLN A 62 -19.43 15.44 -19.62
C GLN A 62 -18.90 14.93 -20.96
N ASN A 63 -18.04 13.91 -20.94
CA ASN A 63 -17.46 13.33 -22.16
C ASN A 63 -18.48 12.46 -22.93
N THR A 64 -19.46 11.85 -22.25
CA THR A 64 -20.51 11.06 -22.91
C THR A 64 -21.57 11.92 -23.61
N GLN A 65 -21.63 13.21 -23.35
CA GLN A 65 -22.51 14.16 -24.06
C GLN A 65 -21.92 14.69 -25.37
N SER A 66 -20.64 14.41 -25.68
CA SER A 66 -20.03 14.77 -26.96
C SER A 66 -20.26 13.64 -27.97
N ASP A 67 -20.94 13.94 -29.07
CA ASP A 67 -21.22 13.01 -30.18
C ASP A 67 -19.93 12.50 -30.89
N ASP A 68 -18.77 13.05 -30.56
CA ASP A 68 -17.46 12.73 -31.15
C ASP A 68 -16.63 11.71 -30.39
N LEU A 69 -17.16 11.07 -29.34
CA LEU A 69 -16.38 10.11 -28.55
C LEU A 69 -16.10 8.83 -29.34
N LYS A 70 -14.86 8.64 -29.74
CA LYS A 70 -14.45 7.41 -30.43
C LYS A 70 -14.59 6.22 -29.50
N LEU A 71 -15.03 5.09 -29.98
CA LEU A 71 -15.24 3.84 -29.23
C LEU A 71 -14.03 3.44 -28.36
N ASN A 72 -12.80 3.73 -28.83
CA ASN A 72 -11.57 3.45 -28.11
C ASN A 72 -11.36 4.38 -26.90
N GLU A 73 -11.79 5.63 -26.96
CA GLU A 73 -11.74 6.60 -25.86
C GLU A 73 -12.76 6.22 -24.78
N ALA A 74 -13.97 5.85 -25.18
CA ALA A 74 -15.00 5.34 -24.26
C ALA A 74 -14.54 4.06 -23.53
N LYS A 75 -13.91 3.11 -24.22
CA LYS A 75 -13.31 1.92 -23.62
C LYS A 75 -12.18 2.27 -22.65
N GLY A 76 -11.32 3.24 -22.99
CA GLY A 76 -10.27 3.74 -22.12
C GLY A 76 -10.82 4.32 -20.81
N LEU A 77 -11.84 5.17 -20.90
CA LEU A 77 -12.52 5.76 -19.74
C LEU A 77 -13.18 4.70 -18.85
N LEU A 78 -13.88 3.73 -19.44
CA LEU A 78 -14.47 2.61 -18.70
C LEU A 78 -13.44 1.73 -18.01
N SER A 79 -12.28 1.49 -18.65
CA SER A 79 -11.17 0.74 -18.05
C SER A 79 -10.61 1.47 -16.83
N VAL A 80 -10.37 2.78 -16.93
CA VAL A 80 -9.90 3.60 -15.80
C VAL A 80 -10.91 3.58 -14.66
N LEU A 81 -12.20 3.74 -14.95
CA LEU A 81 -13.25 3.70 -13.94
C LEU A 81 -13.34 2.33 -13.26
N SER A 82 -13.26 1.25 -14.03
CA SER A 82 -13.26 -0.12 -13.50
C SER A 82 -12.08 -0.36 -12.55
N THR A 83 -10.87 0.00 -12.98
CA THR A 83 -9.66 -0.14 -12.16
C THR A 83 -9.75 0.68 -10.88
N TYR A 84 -10.25 1.91 -10.96
CA TYR A 84 -10.43 2.76 -9.78
C TYR A 84 -11.46 2.17 -8.81
N THR A 85 -12.60 1.70 -9.34
CA THR A 85 -13.66 1.09 -8.53
C THR A 85 -13.16 -0.17 -7.82
N GLN A 86 -12.40 -1.02 -8.50
CA GLN A 86 -11.80 -2.21 -7.89
C GLN A 86 -10.80 -1.84 -6.80
N SER A 87 -9.93 -0.86 -7.05
CA SER A 87 -8.98 -0.36 -6.06
C SER A 87 -9.68 0.22 -4.83
N TYR A 88 -10.80 0.92 -5.02
CA TYR A 88 -11.62 1.45 -3.94
C TYR A 88 -12.26 0.34 -3.10
N ILE A 89 -12.83 -0.68 -3.76
CA ILE A 89 -13.43 -1.84 -3.09
C ILE A 89 -12.38 -2.57 -2.26
N LEU A 90 -11.21 -2.87 -2.83
CA LEU A 90 -10.10 -3.54 -2.14
C LEU A 90 -9.63 -2.75 -0.93
N LEU A 91 -9.48 -1.44 -1.07
CA LEU A 91 -9.05 -0.58 0.03
C LEU A 91 -10.10 -0.54 1.14
N ASN A 92 -11.38 -0.47 0.79
CA ASN A 92 -12.47 -0.51 1.77
C ASN A 92 -12.55 -1.86 2.49
N GLN A 93 -12.34 -2.96 1.78
CA GLN A 93 -12.25 -4.30 2.36
C GLN A 93 -11.04 -4.43 3.30
N PHE A 94 -9.89 -3.84 2.95
CA PHE A 94 -8.72 -3.81 3.80
C PHE A 94 -8.97 -2.98 5.07
N ASP A 95 -9.50 -1.77 4.94
CA ASP A 95 -9.80 -0.88 6.07
C ASP A 95 -10.85 -1.47 7.02
N SER A 96 -11.80 -2.26 6.50
CA SER A 96 -12.85 -2.93 7.28
C SER A 96 -12.47 -4.33 7.77
N HIS A 97 -11.25 -4.79 7.53
CA HIS A 97 -10.78 -6.15 7.83
C HIS A 97 -11.67 -7.25 7.21
N SER A 98 -12.38 -6.93 6.14
CA SER A 98 -13.27 -7.85 5.41
C SER A 98 -12.66 -8.41 4.13
N LEU A 99 -11.38 -8.10 3.87
CA LEU A 99 -10.66 -8.65 2.72
C LEU A 99 -10.61 -10.17 2.85
N LYS A 100 -11.24 -10.87 1.92
CA LYS A 100 -11.19 -12.33 1.90
C LYS A 100 -9.80 -12.78 1.49
N THR A 101 -9.17 -13.53 2.37
CA THR A 101 -7.86 -14.17 2.13
C THR A 101 -8.04 -15.66 1.84
N GLU A 102 -9.11 -16.00 1.12
CA GLU A 102 -9.39 -17.37 0.70
C GLU A 102 -8.46 -17.76 -0.46
N ASN A 103 -7.98 -18.99 -0.47
CA ASN A 103 -7.12 -19.57 -1.51
C ASN A 103 -5.68 -19.03 -1.62
N LEU A 104 -5.15 -18.44 -0.55
CA LEU A 104 -3.75 -18.04 -0.51
C LEU A 104 -2.82 -19.27 -0.51
N ASN A 105 -1.70 -19.15 -1.24
CA ASN A 105 -0.74 -20.23 -1.35
C ASN A 105 0.19 -20.29 -0.13
N LYS A 106 -0.02 -21.25 0.75
CA LYS A 106 0.80 -21.46 1.96
C LYS A 106 2.07 -22.28 1.71
N ASN A 107 2.28 -22.76 0.48
CA ASN A 107 3.46 -23.56 0.15
C ASN A 107 4.65 -22.66 -0.21
N VAL A 108 5.18 -21.96 0.78
CA VAL A 108 6.36 -21.11 0.62
C VAL A 108 7.58 -22.00 0.36
N SER A 109 8.06 -22.01 -0.86
CA SER A 109 9.21 -22.82 -1.30
C SER A 109 10.54 -22.06 -1.30
N TYR A 110 10.48 -20.72 -1.22
CA TYR A 110 11.63 -19.84 -1.22
C TYR A 110 11.50 -18.76 -0.17
N GLU A 111 12.51 -18.66 0.69
CA GLU A 111 12.65 -17.58 1.67
C GLU A 111 13.61 -16.52 1.14
N ILE A 112 13.23 -15.26 1.26
CA ILE A 112 14.07 -14.16 0.78
C ILE A 112 15.30 -13.99 1.68
N LYS A 113 16.49 -13.98 1.08
CA LYS A 113 17.77 -13.78 1.78
C LYS A 113 18.38 -12.45 1.39
N TYR A 114 18.97 -11.77 2.35
CA TYR A 114 19.65 -10.51 2.13
C TYR A 114 20.77 -10.62 1.10
N GLU A 115 21.56 -11.70 1.17
CA GLU A 115 22.69 -11.98 0.30
C GLU A 115 22.29 -12.18 -1.15
N GLU A 116 21.04 -12.57 -1.40
CA GLU A 116 20.47 -12.71 -2.74
C GLU A 116 19.75 -11.43 -3.20
N ALA A 117 19.00 -10.78 -2.31
CA ALA A 117 18.23 -9.58 -2.64
C ALA A 117 19.12 -8.38 -2.94
N LYS A 118 20.22 -8.20 -2.21
CA LYS A 118 21.12 -7.05 -2.37
C LYS A 118 21.80 -6.98 -3.75
N PRO A 119 22.38 -8.04 -4.29
CA PRO A 119 22.89 -8.05 -5.67
C PRO A 119 21.84 -7.75 -6.72
N GLU A 120 20.62 -8.25 -6.57
CA GLU A 120 19.52 -8.01 -7.51
C GLU A 120 19.08 -6.53 -7.50
N ILE A 121 19.02 -5.90 -6.32
CA ILE A 121 18.81 -4.45 -6.21
C ILE A 121 19.95 -3.69 -6.89
N GLY A 122 21.18 -4.17 -6.75
CA GLY A 122 22.35 -3.61 -7.43
C GLY A 122 22.25 -3.70 -8.95
N ALA A 123 21.81 -4.84 -9.48
CA ALA A 123 21.57 -5.03 -10.90
C ALA A 123 20.46 -4.11 -11.43
N LEU A 124 19.35 -3.99 -10.69
CA LEU A 124 18.28 -3.04 -11.00
C LEU A 124 18.80 -1.60 -11.04
N LYS A 125 19.60 -1.20 -10.05
CA LYS A 125 20.24 0.12 -10.01
C LYS A 125 21.06 0.41 -11.28
N GLN A 126 21.95 -0.50 -11.67
CA GLN A 126 22.79 -0.32 -12.85
C GLN A 126 21.96 -0.18 -14.12
N LYS A 127 20.91 -1.01 -14.26
CA LYS A 127 19.98 -0.93 -15.38
C LYS A 127 19.28 0.44 -15.44
N LEU A 128 18.74 0.93 -14.33
CA LEU A 128 18.02 2.20 -14.27
C LEU A 128 18.96 3.42 -14.47
N ILE A 129 20.19 3.36 -13.97
CA ILE A 129 21.20 4.39 -14.25
C ILE A 129 21.54 4.42 -15.74
N GLY A 130 21.71 3.27 -16.38
CA GLY A 130 21.96 3.17 -17.83
C GLY A 130 20.83 3.75 -18.65
N LEU A 131 19.58 3.63 -18.20
CA LEU A 131 18.40 4.24 -18.81
C LEU A 131 18.18 5.72 -18.43
N LYS A 132 19.05 6.30 -17.59
CA LYS A 132 18.91 7.66 -17.01
C LYS A 132 17.63 7.85 -16.16
N GLU A 133 17.11 6.78 -15.59
CA GLU A 133 15.91 6.76 -14.76
C GLU A 133 16.21 6.74 -13.25
N ALA A 134 17.48 6.60 -12.88
CA ALA A 134 17.93 6.62 -11.48
C ALA A 134 19.28 7.33 -11.32
N THR A 135 19.51 7.82 -10.09
CA THR A 135 20.77 8.43 -9.69
C THR A 135 21.67 7.40 -8.94
N SER A 136 22.88 7.78 -8.62
CA SER A 136 23.80 6.98 -7.79
C SER A 136 23.26 6.67 -6.38
N LEU A 137 22.26 7.43 -5.91
CA LEU A 137 21.61 7.23 -4.60
C LEU A 137 20.59 6.09 -4.58
N PHE A 138 20.11 5.65 -5.74
CA PHE A 138 19.13 4.57 -5.84
C PHE A 138 19.66 3.30 -5.19
N GLY A 139 18.90 2.69 -4.29
CA GLY A 139 19.24 1.42 -3.65
C GLY A 139 20.41 1.47 -2.67
N ASN A 140 20.92 2.67 -2.34
CA ASN A 140 21.90 2.80 -1.26
C ASN A 140 21.18 2.66 0.08
N GLU A 141 21.57 1.66 0.86
CA GLU A 141 21.02 1.46 2.20
C GLU A 141 21.45 2.63 3.12
N LYS A 142 20.52 3.06 3.98
CA LYS A 142 20.81 4.09 4.99
C LYS A 142 21.46 3.50 6.24
N ASP A 143 21.04 2.26 6.57
CA ASP A 143 21.41 1.51 7.76
C ASP A 143 21.07 0.02 7.57
N ASP A 144 21.09 -0.77 8.63
CA ASP A 144 20.75 -2.20 8.61
C ASP A 144 19.24 -2.49 8.57
N SER A 145 18.40 -1.48 8.40
CA SER A 145 16.93 -1.64 8.44
C SER A 145 16.38 -2.56 7.35
N PHE A 146 17.03 -2.63 6.18
CA PHE A 146 16.62 -3.56 5.13
C PHE A 146 16.75 -5.02 5.56
N ARG A 147 17.85 -5.37 6.24
CA ARG A 147 18.04 -6.71 6.81
C ARG A 147 16.97 -7.02 7.86
N GLY A 148 16.63 -6.05 8.70
CA GLY A 148 15.53 -6.15 9.67
C GLY A 148 14.16 -6.35 9.03
N ILE A 149 13.88 -5.68 7.91
CA ILE A 149 12.65 -5.87 7.12
C ILE A 149 12.51 -7.30 6.64
N LEU A 150 13.57 -7.88 6.07
CA LEU A 150 13.56 -9.28 5.61
C LEU A 150 13.28 -10.25 6.77
N GLY A 151 13.92 -10.02 7.93
CA GLY A 151 13.66 -10.79 9.15
C GLY A 151 12.22 -10.68 9.63
N ASN A 152 11.61 -9.50 9.55
CA ASN A 152 10.19 -9.32 9.93
C ASN A 152 9.23 -10.06 9.01
N VAL A 153 9.51 -10.15 7.71
CA VAL A 153 8.68 -10.89 6.75
C VAL A 153 8.73 -12.39 7.04
N LEU A 154 9.90 -12.90 7.44
CA LEU A 154 10.13 -14.32 7.74
C LEU A 154 9.91 -14.67 9.21
N GLN A 155 9.38 -13.74 10.00
CA GLN A 155 9.15 -13.96 11.43
C GLN A 155 8.20 -15.12 11.66
N THR A 156 8.59 -15.99 12.62
CA THR A 156 7.79 -17.13 13.04
C THR A 156 7.30 -16.95 14.48
N PHE A 157 6.12 -17.49 14.77
CA PHE A 157 5.58 -17.63 16.11
C PHE A 157 5.11 -19.08 16.28
N ASP A 158 5.56 -19.73 17.32
CA ASP A 158 5.26 -21.16 17.59
C ASP A 158 5.56 -22.09 16.38
N GLY A 159 6.67 -21.81 15.68
CA GLY A 159 7.10 -22.58 14.51
C GLY A 159 6.32 -22.33 13.23
N GLN A 160 5.37 -21.37 13.23
CA GLN A 160 4.61 -20.98 12.06
C GLN A 160 4.96 -19.55 11.65
N TYR A 161 5.00 -19.27 10.33
CA TYR A 161 5.18 -17.92 9.85
C TYR A 161 4.05 -17.01 10.32
N LEU A 162 4.41 -15.79 10.72
CA LEU A 162 3.44 -14.74 11.01
C LEU A 162 2.62 -14.38 9.76
N TYR A 163 3.25 -14.48 8.59
CA TYR A 163 2.65 -14.34 7.28
C TYR A 163 2.72 -15.70 6.57
N PRO A 164 1.69 -16.56 6.70
CA PRO A 164 1.77 -17.95 6.33
C PRO A 164 1.71 -18.23 4.82
N SER A 165 1.33 -17.25 4.00
CA SER A 165 1.22 -17.42 2.54
C SER A 165 2.27 -16.62 1.78
N ILE A 166 2.53 -17.04 0.54
CA ILE A 166 3.44 -16.36 -0.38
C ILE A 166 2.97 -14.91 -0.61
N GLU A 167 1.67 -14.72 -0.81
CA GLU A 167 1.05 -13.43 -1.07
C GLU A 167 1.18 -12.48 0.13
N GLU A 168 0.95 -12.98 1.35
CA GLU A 168 1.12 -12.19 2.57
C GLU A 168 2.57 -11.78 2.78
N GLN A 169 3.52 -12.69 2.59
CA GLN A 169 4.95 -12.36 2.68
C GLN A 169 5.35 -11.34 1.63
N ALA A 170 4.92 -11.52 0.37
CA ALA A 170 5.20 -10.58 -0.72
C ALA A 170 4.62 -9.18 -0.42
N ALA A 171 3.35 -9.12 0.01
CA ALA A 171 2.67 -7.87 0.32
C ALA A 171 3.33 -7.14 1.50
N ASN A 172 3.70 -7.85 2.56
CA ASN A 172 4.39 -7.27 3.71
C ASN A 172 5.81 -6.82 3.37
N LEU A 173 6.52 -7.53 2.50
CA LEU A 173 7.82 -7.11 1.98
C LEU A 173 7.71 -5.75 1.26
N LEU A 174 6.76 -5.63 0.32
CA LEU A 174 6.46 -4.37 -0.37
C LEU A 174 6.13 -3.25 0.62
N TYR A 175 5.21 -3.53 1.54
CA TYR A 175 4.74 -2.57 2.53
C TYR A 175 5.87 -2.06 3.42
N PHE A 176 6.69 -2.94 4.00
CA PHE A 176 7.77 -2.55 4.90
C PHE A 176 8.87 -1.77 4.20
N VAL A 177 9.23 -2.14 2.97
CA VAL A 177 10.23 -1.37 2.18
C VAL A 177 9.71 0.04 1.89
N ILE A 178 8.43 0.18 1.52
CA ILE A 178 7.84 1.50 1.25
C ILE A 178 7.67 2.31 2.55
N LYS A 179 7.22 1.69 3.64
CA LYS A 179 6.95 2.37 4.91
C LYS A 179 8.22 2.82 5.64
N ASN A 180 9.20 1.93 5.72
CA ASN A 180 10.39 2.17 6.55
C ASN A 180 11.51 2.89 5.81
N HIS A 181 11.41 3.04 4.46
CA HIS A 181 12.37 3.75 3.65
C HIS A 181 13.85 3.35 3.92
N PRO A 182 14.21 2.05 3.80
CA PRO A 182 15.57 1.58 4.12
C PRO A 182 16.64 2.12 3.16
N PHE A 183 16.26 2.59 1.98
CA PHE A 183 17.17 3.12 0.97
C PHE A 183 17.09 4.64 0.86
N SER A 184 18.20 5.25 0.46
CA SER A 184 18.30 6.69 0.23
C SER A 184 17.39 7.18 -0.89
N ASP A 185 17.22 6.37 -1.94
CA ASP A 185 16.30 6.61 -3.05
C ASP A 185 15.76 5.29 -3.60
N GLY A 186 14.61 5.35 -4.27
CA GLY A 186 14.02 4.23 -5.01
C GLY A 186 13.17 3.26 -4.19
N ASN A 187 12.84 3.56 -2.93
CA ASN A 187 12.14 2.61 -2.04
C ASN A 187 10.85 2.03 -2.66
N LYS A 188 10.05 2.83 -3.36
CA LYS A 188 8.82 2.33 -4.02
C LYS A 188 9.14 1.37 -5.16
N ARG A 189 10.11 1.70 -6.01
CA ARG A 189 10.54 0.87 -7.15
C ARG A 189 11.20 -0.42 -6.69
N ILE A 190 12.05 -0.33 -5.66
CA ILE A 190 12.70 -1.50 -5.03
C ILE A 190 11.67 -2.39 -4.36
N GLY A 191 10.71 -1.82 -3.63
CA GLY A 191 9.62 -2.58 -3.01
C GLY A 191 8.80 -3.35 -4.05
N ALA A 192 8.40 -2.68 -5.15
CA ALA A 192 7.67 -3.32 -6.25
C ALA A 192 8.52 -4.41 -6.95
N PHE A 193 9.81 -4.15 -7.17
CA PHE A 193 10.73 -5.12 -7.75
C PHE A 193 10.85 -6.36 -6.85
N LEU A 194 11.10 -6.19 -5.56
CA LEU A 194 11.23 -7.29 -4.61
C LEU A 194 9.93 -8.09 -4.46
N PHE A 195 8.78 -7.42 -4.52
CA PHE A 195 7.47 -8.07 -4.54
C PHE A 195 7.35 -9.06 -5.71
N ILE A 196 7.58 -8.60 -6.94
CA ILE A 196 7.51 -9.45 -8.14
C ILE A 196 8.58 -10.54 -8.09
N TRP A 197 9.81 -10.18 -7.77
CA TRP A 197 10.94 -11.10 -7.69
C TRP A 197 10.70 -12.24 -6.67
N PHE A 198 10.14 -11.92 -5.49
CA PHE A 198 9.78 -12.90 -4.48
C PHE A 198 8.68 -13.87 -4.96
N LEU A 199 7.65 -13.35 -5.63
CA LEU A 199 6.59 -14.17 -6.24
C LEU A 199 7.17 -15.12 -7.30
N GLU A 200 8.02 -14.61 -8.19
CA GLU A 200 8.67 -15.43 -9.23
C GLU A 200 9.55 -16.53 -8.63
N LYS A 201 10.34 -16.23 -7.61
CA LYS A 201 11.16 -17.22 -6.89
C LYS A 201 10.32 -18.33 -6.26
N ASN A 202 9.13 -18.00 -5.77
CA ASN A 202 8.16 -18.97 -5.27
C ASN A 202 7.32 -19.63 -6.38
N LYS A 203 7.62 -19.38 -7.67
CA LYS A 203 6.87 -19.88 -8.82
C LYS A 203 5.37 -19.50 -8.78
N HIS A 204 5.07 -18.43 -8.09
CA HIS A 204 3.73 -17.87 -7.97
C HIS A 204 3.56 -16.76 -9.00
N ARG A 205 2.64 -16.94 -9.95
CA ARG A 205 2.31 -15.94 -10.96
C ARG A 205 1.07 -15.17 -10.53
N LEU A 206 1.10 -13.87 -10.75
CA LEU A 206 -0.10 -13.06 -10.64
C LEU A 206 -0.99 -13.37 -11.84
N ASP A 207 -2.22 -13.81 -11.61
CA ASP A 207 -3.23 -13.91 -12.66
C ASP A 207 -3.59 -12.51 -13.13
N THR A 208 -3.20 -12.18 -14.35
CA THR A 208 -3.53 -10.93 -15.03
C THR A 208 -4.77 -11.10 -15.90
N ASN A 209 -5.89 -11.57 -15.30
CA ASN A 209 -7.18 -11.61 -16.01
C ASN A 209 -7.92 -10.27 -15.89
#